data_a61e6a5a6ca93c214b455094cc1f4cb1
#
_entry.id   a61e6a5a6ca93c214b455094cc1f4cb1
#
_cell.length_a   1.000
_cell.length_b   1.000
_cell.length_c   1.000
_cell.angle_alpha   90.00
_cell.angle_beta   90.00
_cell.angle_gamma   90.00
#
_symmetry.space_group_name_H-M   'P 1'
#
loop_
_entity.id
_entity.type
_entity.pdbx_description
1 polymer ?
#
loop_
_entity_poly.entity_id
_entity_poly.type
_entity_poly.pdbx_seq_one_letter_code
_entity_poly.pdbx_strand_id
1 'polypeptide(L)'
;NADSLATWWAAAVGNFCAEETLLLDLVVEDQDIGLRRMREGDVAACLCSSPQPVAGARCVPIGTMTYMPLATPDYVHRYFGKGLSETSLKNAPAIVFGPNDQLQHRFLAQCGYHGTFPHHLCPSSEGFVKLALAGMGYGMIPEMQARPEISAERLVSIAPEQTLEVQLYWHFWRHGGGVMDRLTNALRSAATLNSNM
;
A
#
# COMPACT_ATOMS: atom_id res chain seq x y z
N ASN A 1 3.24 -1.34 6.98
CA ASN A 1 3.75 -1.10 5.64
C ASN A 1 3.79 0.40 5.31
N ALA A 2 4.54 0.79 4.28
CA ALA A 2 4.76 2.20 3.90
C ALA A 2 3.47 2.93 3.55
N ASP A 3 2.57 2.31 2.81
CA ASP A 3 1.34 2.93 2.31
C ASP A 3 0.33 3.20 3.45
N SER A 4 0.24 2.31 4.42
CA SER A 4 -0.58 2.55 5.61
C SER A 4 -0.04 3.73 6.43
N LEU A 5 1.27 3.84 6.59
CA LEU A 5 1.90 4.97 7.29
C LEU A 5 1.66 6.28 6.55
N ALA A 6 1.77 6.29 5.22
CA ALA A 6 1.55 7.47 4.37
C ALA A 6 0.07 7.91 4.31
N THR A 7 -0.87 7.08 4.76
CA THR A 7 -2.30 7.34 4.61
C THR A 7 -3.02 7.45 5.96
N TRP A 8 -3.43 6.36 6.55
CA TRP A 8 -4.40 6.32 7.65
C TRP A 8 -3.80 5.98 9.02
N TRP A 9 -2.65 5.32 9.07
CA TRP A 9 -2.11 4.73 10.29
C TRP A 9 -1.76 5.78 11.35
N ALA A 10 -1.10 6.89 10.95
CA ALA A 10 -0.71 7.93 11.91
C ALA A 10 -1.92 8.58 12.59
N ALA A 11 -3.00 8.85 11.84
CA ALA A 11 -4.23 9.37 12.40
C ALA A 11 -4.92 8.36 13.34
N ALA A 12 -4.86 7.07 13.00
CA ALA A 12 -5.42 5.99 13.82
C ALA A 12 -4.77 5.87 15.20
N VAL A 13 -3.46 6.07 15.29
CA VAL A 13 -2.70 5.82 16.53
C VAL A 13 -2.29 7.08 17.27
N GLY A 14 -2.42 8.26 16.67
CA GLY A 14 -1.96 9.52 17.28
C GLY A 14 -2.62 9.80 18.63
N ASN A 15 -3.95 9.74 18.68
CA ASN A 15 -4.69 9.92 19.94
C ASN A 15 -4.37 8.82 20.96
N PHE A 16 -4.33 7.58 20.51
CA PHE A 16 -3.98 6.45 21.36
C PHE A 16 -2.59 6.63 22.01
N CYS A 17 -1.58 7.03 21.24
CA CYS A 17 -0.24 7.27 21.76
C CYS A 17 -0.21 8.41 22.78
N ALA A 18 -0.98 9.47 22.56
CA ALA A 18 -1.08 10.60 23.50
C ALA A 18 -1.75 10.17 24.84
N GLU A 19 -2.85 9.43 24.77
CA GLU A 19 -3.59 8.94 25.94
C GLU A 19 -2.78 7.94 26.77
N GLU A 20 -2.07 7.03 26.14
CA GLU A 20 -1.26 5.99 26.79
C GLU A 20 0.17 6.47 27.13
N THR A 21 0.56 7.67 26.74
CA THR A 21 1.93 8.21 26.89
C THR A 21 2.98 7.26 26.28
N LEU A 22 2.70 6.76 25.07
CA LEU A 22 3.56 5.80 24.37
C LEU A 22 4.44 6.48 23.33
N LEU A 23 5.68 6.02 23.27
CA LEU A 23 6.61 6.33 22.19
C LEU A 23 6.69 5.12 21.25
N LEU A 24 6.76 5.41 19.95
CA LEU A 24 6.82 4.38 18.90
C LEU A 24 8.17 4.42 18.20
N ASP A 25 8.75 3.25 18.03
CA ASP A 25 9.85 3.03 17.10
C ASP A 25 9.28 2.33 15.86
N LEU A 26 9.27 3.03 14.73
CA LEU A 26 8.63 2.58 13.50
C LEU A 26 9.66 2.10 12.50
N VAL A 27 9.53 0.84 12.11
CA VAL A 27 10.29 0.25 11.02
C VAL A 27 9.39 0.16 9.79
N VAL A 28 9.80 0.83 8.71
CA VAL A 28 9.08 0.79 7.43
C VAL A 28 9.79 -0.19 6.50
N GLU A 29 9.09 -1.24 6.15
CA GLU A 29 9.61 -2.32 5.32
C GLU A 29 8.59 -2.72 4.24
N ASP A 30 9.06 -3.45 3.25
CA ASP A 30 8.21 -4.16 2.31
C ASP A 30 7.32 -5.19 3.05
N GLN A 31 6.13 -5.46 2.52
CA GLN A 31 5.05 -6.18 3.21
C GLN A 31 5.46 -7.57 3.76
N ASP A 32 6.40 -8.24 3.10
CA ASP A 32 6.82 -9.60 3.51
C ASP A 32 7.97 -9.61 4.54
N ILE A 33 8.71 -8.51 4.65
CA ILE A 33 9.86 -8.40 5.55
C ILE A 33 9.42 -8.21 7.01
N GLY A 34 8.33 -7.48 7.25
CA GLY A 34 7.83 -7.19 8.59
C GLY A 34 7.54 -8.42 9.45
N LEU A 35 6.97 -9.49 8.85
CA LEU A 35 6.74 -10.75 9.57
C LEU A 35 8.03 -11.49 9.92
N ARG A 36 9.07 -11.38 9.10
CA ARG A 36 10.39 -11.93 9.43
C ARG A 36 10.96 -11.26 10.67
N ARG A 37 10.97 -9.92 10.73
CA ARG A 37 11.40 -9.17 11.91
C ARG A 37 10.62 -9.52 13.18
N MET A 38 9.31 -9.77 13.03
CA MET A 38 8.50 -10.24 14.15
C MET A 38 8.93 -11.62 14.62
N ARG A 39 9.23 -12.58 13.72
CA ARG A 39 9.74 -13.91 14.09
C ARG A 39 11.10 -13.84 14.77
N GLU A 40 11.93 -12.89 14.37
CA GLU A 40 13.27 -12.63 14.96
C GLU A 40 13.18 -11.89 16.31
N GLY A 41 11.99 -11.38 16.68
CA GLY A 41 11.76 -10.66 17.93
C GLY A 41 12.15 -9.19 17.90
N ASP A 42 12.47 -8.65 16.72
CA ASP A 42 12.93 -7.26 16.54
C ASP A 42 11.80 -6.24 16.70
N VAL A 43 10.54 -6.66 16.49
CA VAL A 43 9.37 -5.78 16.57
C VAL A 43 8.26 -6.41 17.42
N ALA A 44 7.52 -5.57 18.13
CA ALA A 44 6.40 -5.98 18.98
C ALA A 44 5.14 -6.33 18.18
N ALA A 45 4.98 -5.73 17.00
CA ALA A 45 3.83 -5.93 16.15
C ALA A 45 4.17 -5.60 14.68
N CYS A 46 3.33 -6.06 13.75
CA CYS A 46 3.52 -5.86 12.32
C CYS A 46 2.18 -5.68 11.60
N LEU A 47 2.10 -4.69 10.72
CA LEU A 47 0.99 -4.51 9.78
C LEU A 47 1.43 -4.91 8.38
N CYS A 48 0.83 -5.95 7.81
CA CYS A 48 1.18 -6.50 6.50
C CYS A 48 -0.01 -7.14 5.78
N SER A 49 0.19 -7.66 4.57
CA SER A 49 -0.86 -8.33 3.78
C SER A 49 -0.97 -9.85 4.01
N SER A 50 -0.08 -10.44 4.78
CA SER A 50 -0.09 -11.89 5.02
C SER A 50 -1.06 -12.27 6.13
N PRO A 51 -2.00 -13.22 5.91
CA PRO A 51 -2.88 -13.75 6.93
C PRO A 51 -2.22 -14.80 7.84
N GLN A 52 -0.99 -15.24 7.52
CA GLN A 52 -0.35 -16.34 8.23
C GLN A 52 0.20 -15.88 9.59
N PRO A 53 -0.30 -16.42 10.72
CA PRO A 53 0.16 -16.00 12.03
C PRO A 53 1.60 -16.44 12.30
N VAL A 54 2.32 -15.62 13.04
CA VAL A 54 3.60 -16.00 13.66
C VAL A 54 3.31 -16.81 14.92
N ALA A 55 4.08 -17.86 15.18
CA ALA A 55 3.93 -18.68 16.40
C ALA A 55 4.00 -17.80 17.66
N GLY A 56 3.01 -17.91 18.55
CA GLY A 56 2.91 -17.08 19.76
C GLY A 56 2.29 -15.70 19.56
N ALA A 57 1.99 -15.30 18.35
CA ALA A 57 1.30 -14.06 18.02
C ALA A 57 -0.19 -14.26 17.77
N ARG A 58 -0.93 -13.15 17.77
CA ARG A 58 -2.28 -13.02 17.20
C ARG A 58 -2.18 -12.39 15.84
N CYS A 59 -3.08 -12.76 14.94
CA CYS A 59 -3.26 -12.15 13.63
C CYS A 59 -4.73 -11.76 13.48
N VAL A 60 -5.00 -10.49 13.22
CA VAL A 60 -6.37 -10.00 13.05
C VAL A 60 -6.50 -9.17 11.76
N PRO A 61 -7.57 -9.34 10.99
CA PRO A 61 -7.82 -8.49 9.84
C PRO A 61 -8.14 -7.08 10.33
N ILE A 62 -7.58 -6.08 9.65
CA ILE A 62 -7.80 -4.66 9.97
C ILE A 62 -8.74 -4.02 8.95
N GLY A 63 -8.45 -4.19 7.67
CA GLY A 63 -9.23 -3.60 6.58
C GLY A 63 -8.59 -3.87 5.24
N THR A 64 -9.19 -3.36 4.19
CA THR A 64 -8.71 -3.52 2.81
C THR A 64 -8.22 -2.19 2.28
N MET A 65 -7.09 -2.19 1.60
CA MET A 65 -6.56 -1.04 0.88
C MET A 65 -6.76 -1.25 -0.61
N THR A 66 -7.41 -0.30 -1.25
CA THR A 66 -7.65 -0.30 -2.70
C THR A 66 -6.51 0.44 -3.40
N TYR A 67 -5.96 -0.19 -4.42
CA TYR A 67 -4.92 0.37 -5.27
C TYR A 67 -5.45 0.60 -6.68
N MET A 68 -5.12 1.75 -7.26
CA MET A 68 -5.50 2.14 -8.61
C MET A 68 -4.27 2.29 -9.50
N PRO A 69 -4.33 1.86 -10.78
CA PRO A 69 -3.25 2.06 -11.74
C PRO A 69 -3.31 3.50 -12.26
N LEU A 70 -2.48 4.40 -11.73
CA LEU A 70 -2.53 5.83 -11.97
C LEU A 70 -1.32 6.37 -12.71
N ALA A 71 -1.54 7.36 -13.56
CA ALA A 71 -0.53 8.15 -14.25
C ALA A 71 -1.07 9.56 -14.55
N THR A 72 -0.23 10.47 -15.03
CA THR A 72 -0.69 11.77 -15.53
C THR A 72 -1.45 11.63 -16.84
N PRO A 73 -2.39 12.56 -17.18
CA PRO A 73 -3.08 12.56 -18.47
C PRO A 73 -2.12 12.53 -19.67
N ASP A 74 -1.03 13.31 -19.63
CA ASP A 74 -0.02 13.34 -20.70
C ASP A 74 0.68 11.98 -20.85
N TYR A 75 0.96 11.30 -19.73
CA TYR A 75 1.53 9.96 -19.76
C TYR A 75 0.57 8.97 -20.40
N VAL A 76 -0.72 9.02 -20.02
CA VAL A 76 -1.78 8.17 -20.60
C VAL A 76 -1.91 8.43 -22.10
N HIS A 77 -1.94 9.69 -22.52
CA HIS A 77 -1.98 10.03 -23.93
C HIS A 77 -0.78 9.45 -24.71
N ARG A 78 0.43 9.55 -24.14
CA ARG A 78 1.67 9.10 -24.77
C ARG A 78 1.75 7.58 -24.95
N TYR A 79 1.43 6.81 -23.91
CA TYR A 79 1.65 5.37 -23.88
C TYR A 79 0.38 4.54 -24.10
N PHE A 80 -0.77 5.08 -23.71
CA PHE A 80 -2.06 4.40 -23.72
C PHE A 80 -3.13 5.09 -24.56
N GLY A 81 -2.76 6.05 -25.40
CA GLY A 81 -3.70 6.79 -26.25
C GLY A 81 -4.47 5.91 -27.26
N LYS A 82 -3.99 4.70 -27.52
CA LYS A 82 -4.68 3.66 -28.32
C LYS A 82 -5.31 2.55 -27.46
N GLY A 83 -5.39 2.77 -26.15
CA GLY A 83 -5.85 1.78 -25.18
C GLY A 83 -4.74 0.88 -24.61
N LEU A 84 -5.14 0.07 -23.64
CA LEU A 84 -4.29 -0.97 -23.05
C LEU A 84 -4.08 -2.11 -24.05
N SER A 85 -2.84 -2.45 -24.29
CA SER A 85 -2.44 -3.56 -25.16
C SER A 85 -1.12 -4.14 -24.67
N GLU A 86 -0.78 -5.35 -25.12
CA GLU A 86 0.51 -5.94 -24.82
C GLU A 86 1.67 -5.02 -25.22
N THR A 87 1.58 -4.37 -26.38
CA THR A 87 2.59 -3.43 -26.86
C THR A 87 2.72 -2.21 -25.96
N SER A 88 1.60 -1.61 -25.53
CA SER A 88 1.66 -0.44 -24.64
C SER A 88 2.22 -0.81 -23.26
N LEU A 89 1.82 -1.93 -22.67
CA LEU A 89 2.28 -2.41 -21.37
C LEU A 89 3.77 -2.78 -21.39
N LYS A 90 4.26 -3.36 -22.48
CA LYS A 90 5.68 -3.70 -22.68
C LYS A 90 6.59 -2.46 -22.76
N ASN A 91 6.07 -1.33 -23.24
CA ASN A 91 6.87 -0.13 -23.52
C ASN A 91 6.68 0.98 -22.49
N ALA A 92 5.57 1.00 -21.74
CA ALA A 92 5.27 2.04 -20.76
C ALA A 92 6.03 1.78 -19.47
N PRO A 93 6.93 2.70 -19.01
CA PRO A 93 7.60 2.55 -17.73
C PRO A 93 6.62 2.52 -16.56
N ALA A 94 6.75 1.54 -15.68
CA ALA A 94 6.01 1.50 -14.42
C ALA A 94 6.84 2.09 -13.28
N ILE A 95 6.21 2.36 -12.15
CA ILE A 95 6.86 2.63 -10.87
C ILE A 95 6.56 1.43 -9.98
N VAL A 96 7.57 0.90 -9.31
CA VAL A 96 7.50 -0.27 -8.42
C VAL A 96 8.16 0.10 -7.11
N PHE A 97 7.59 -0.30 -5.99
CA PHE A 97 8.12 0.06 -4.66
C PHE A 97 9.49 -0.59 -4.40
N GLY A 98 9.62 -1.86 -4.73
CA GLY A 98 10.84 -2.61 -4.50
C GLY A 98 10.86 -3.93 -5.27
N PRO A 99 11.96 -4.68 -5.24
CA PRO A 99 12.12 -5.90 -6.02
C PRO A 99 11.15 -7.03 -5.63
N ASN A 100 10.58 -6.96 -4.42
CA ASN A 100 9.61 -7.94 -3.91
C ASN A 100 8.15 -7.48 -4.07
N ASP A 101 7.92 -6.24 -4.53
CA ASP A 101 6.58 -5.70 -4.74
C ASP A 101 5.89 -6.42 -5.91
N GLN A 102 4.77 -7.07 -5.62
CA GLN A 102 3.99 -7.83 -6.59
C GLN A 102 2.75 -7.07 -7.12
N LEU A 103 2.46 -5.88 -6.62
CA LEU A 103 1.24 -5.15 -6.99
C LEU A 103 1.19 -4.88 -8.49
N GLN A 104 2.30 -4.41 -9.06
CA GLN A 104 2.40 -4.12 -10.49
C GLN A 104 2.24 -5.39 -11.34
N HIS A 105 2.87 -6.51 -10.91
CA HIS A 105 2.73 -7.79 -11.61
C HIS A 105 1.30 -8.33 -11.55
N ARG A 106 0.63 -8.19 -10.41
CA ARG A 106 -0.77 -8.59 -10.24
C ARG A 106 -1.70 -7.78 -11.14
N PHE A 107 -1.53 -6.47 -11.20
CA PHE A 107 -2.28 -5.61 -12.11
C PHE A 107 -2.08 -6.01 -13.57
N LEU A 108 -0.83 -6.18 -14.01
CA LEU A 108 -0.53 -6.59 -15.36
C LEU A 108 -1.14 -7.96 -15.72
N ALA A 109 -1.10 -8.91 -14.79
CA ALA A 109 -1.74 -10.22 -14.95
C ALA A 109 -3.26 -10.09 -15.10
N GLN A 110 -3.93 -9.20 -14.34
CA GLN A 110 -5.36 -8.91 -14.53
C GLN A 110 -5.66 -8.34 -15.94
N CYS A 111 -4.72 -7.58 -16.51
CA CYS A 111 -4.81 -7.08 -17.88
C CYS A 111 -4.43 -8.13 -18.94
N GLY A 112 -4.14 -9.37 -18.53
CA GLY A 112 -3.72 -10.45 -19.44
C GLY A 112 -2.26 -10.36 -19.89
N TYR A 113 -1.43 -9.53 -19.22
CA TYR A 113 -0.02 -9.36 -19.56
C TYR A 113 0.89 -10.03 -18.53
N HIS A 114 1.75 -10.93 -18.99
CA HIS A 114 2.69 -11.70 -18.15
C HIS A 114 4.16 -11.49 -18.57
N GLY A 115 4.41 -10.53 -19.44
CA GLY A 115 5.75 -10.21 -19.94
C GLY A 115 6.55 -9.29 -19.00
N THR A 116 7.76 -8.99 -19.41
CA THR A 116 8.61 -8.00 -18.74
C THR A 116 8.18 -6.58 -19.10
N PHE A 117 8.41 -5.65 -18.20
CA PHE A 117 8.10 -4.23 -18.39
C PHE A 117 9.22 -3.34 -17.82
N PRO A 118 9.49 -2.19 -18.44
CA PRO A 118 10.44 -1.23 -17.88
C PRO A 118 9.87 -0.61 -16.61
N HIS A 119 10.72 -0.41 -15.58
CA HIS A 119 10.26 0.19 -14.35
C HIS A 119 11.34 0.96 -13.59
N HIS A 120 10.88 1.95 -12.84
CA HIS A 120 11.63 2.65 -11.81
C HIS A 120 11.40 1.99 -10.46
N LEU A 121 12.43 1.89 -9.62
CA LEU A 121 12.29 1.47 -8.23
C LEU A 121 12.22 2.70 -7.33
N CYS A 122 11.20 2.79 -6.50
CA CYS A 122 10.99 3.89 -5.56
C CYS A 122 10.50 3.37 -4.19
N PRO A 123 11.40 3.11 -3.22
CA PRO A 123 11.03 2.57 -1.91
C PRO A 123 10.49 3.65 -0.97
N SER A 124 9.55 4.45 -1.44
CA SER A 124 8.90 5.52 -0.71
C SER A 124 7.49 5.72 -1.23
N SER A 125 6.47 5.51 -0.40
CA SER A 125 5.07 5.70 -0.79
C SER A 125 4.78 7.14 -1.25
N GLU A 126 5.28 8.14 -0.54
CA GLU A 126 5.15 9.55 -0.96
C GLU A 126 5.96 9.86 -2.22
N GLY A 127 7.19 9.32 -2.31
CA GLY A 127 8.05 9.46 -3.49
C GLY A 127 7.41 8.87 -4.73
N PHE A 128 6.73 7.75 -4.57
CA PHE A 128 6.01 7.03 -5.62
C PHE A 128 4.95 7.94 -6.31
N VAL A 129 4.11 8.60 -5.51
CA VAL A 129 3.13 9.58 -6.02
C VAL A 129 3.81 10.75 -6.74
N LYS A 130 4.92 11.27 -6.18
CA LYS A 130 5.68 12.36 -6.80
C LYS A 130 6.27 11.98 -8.16
N LEU A 131 6.80 10.75 -8.29
CA LEU A 131 7.29 10.24 -9.58
C LEU A 131 6.16 10.08 -10.60
N ALA A 132 5.00 9.57 -10.17
CA ALA A 132 3.83 9.48 -11.04
C ALA A 132 3.38 10.86 -11.52
N LEU A 133 3.28 11.87 -10.63
CA LEU A 133 2.95 13.26 -10.96
C LEU A 133 3.98 13.93 -11.89
N ALA A 134 5.23 13.53 -11.79
CA ALA A 134 6.28 13.99 -12.70
C ALA A 134 6.24 13.32 -14.09
N GLY A 135 5.27 12.41 -14.32
CA GLY A 135 5.11 11.72 -15.60
C GLY A 135 6.20 10.66 -15.88
N MET A 136 6.90 10.20 -14.86
CA MET A 136 7.97 9.21 -15.02
C MET A 136 7.46 7.80 -15.26
N GLY A 137 6.23 7.50 -14.80
CA GLY A 137 5.64 6.17 -14.95
C GLY A 137 4.20 6.13 -14.46
N TYR A 138 3.55 5.00 -14.71
CA TYR A 138 2.31 4.64 -14.03
C TYR A 138 2.61 3.69 -12.88
N GLY A 139 1.73 3.64 -11.89
CA GLY A 139 1.92 2.73 -10.76
C GLY A 139 0.65 2.43 -10.00
N MET A 140 0.69 1.38 -9.21
CA MET A 140 -0.39 1.01 -8.29
C MET A 140 -0.32 1.88 -7.04
N ILE A 141 -1.18 2.90 -6.97
CA ILE A 141 -1.19 3.89 -5.89
C ILE A 141 -2.43 3.66 -5.01
N PRO A 142 -2.31 3.71 -3.66
CA PRO A 142 -3.48 3.67 -2.79
C PRO A 142 -4.49 4.76 -3.17
N GLU A 143 -5.74 4.38 -3.40
CA GLU A 143 -6.80 5.33 -3.77
C GLU A 143 -6.88 6.49 -2.79
N MET A 144 -6.87 6.21 -1.48
CA MET A 144 -6.98 7.23 -0.45
C MET A 144 -5.79 8.23 -0.45
N GLN A 145 -4.60 7.80 -0.87
CA GLN A 145 -3.45 8.66 -1.04
C GLN A 145 -3.59 9.54 -2.30
N ALA A 146 -4.17 8.98 -3.35
CA ALA A 146 -4.30 9.64 -4.65
C ALA A 146 -5.54 10.52 -4.81
N ARG A 147 -6.52 10.45 -3.90
CA ARG A 147 -7.79 11.20 -4.01
C ARG A 147 -7.63 12.69 -4.34
N PRO A 148 -6.73 13.47 -3.69
CA PRO A 148 -6.55 14.88 -4.03
C PRO A 148 -6.05 15.07 -5.46
N GLU A 149 -5.21 14.19 -5.95
CA GLU A 149 -4.61 14.23 -7.28
C GLU A 149 -5.62 13.81 -8.36
N ILE A 150 -6.45 12.82 -8.05
CA ILE A 150 -7.55 12.37 -8.92
C ILE A 150 -8.61 13.47 -9.02
N SER A 151 -9.01 14.06 -7.87
CA SER A 151 -10.02 15.14 -7.85
C SER A 151 -9.55 16.38 -8.60
N ALA A 152 -8.24 16.62 -8.65
CA ALA A 152 -7.63 17.72 -9.39
C ALA A 152 -7.25 17.34 -10.84
N GLU A 153 -7.63 16.15 -11.29
CA GLU A 153 -7.31 15.61 -12.62
C GLU A 153 -5.80 15.58 -12.96
N ARG A 154 -4.93 15.59 -11.91
CA ARG A 154 -3.48 15.47 -12.09
C ARG A 154 -3.04 14.02 -12.27
N LEU A 155 -3.79 13.08 -11.69
CA LEU A 155 -3.64 11.65 -11.93
C LEU A 155 -4.96 11.07 -12.43
N VAL A 156 -4.88 10.21 -13.41
CA VAL A 156 -6.02 9.49 -14.00
C VAL A 156 -5.71 7.99 -14.06
N SER A 157 -6.75 7.17 -14.00
CA SER A 157 -6.57 5.73 -14.13
C SER A 157 -6.28 5.35 -15.59
N ILE A 158 -5.25 4.51 -15.78
CA ILE A 158 -4.96 3.90 -17.10
C ILE A 158 -5.92 2.74 -17.41
N ALA A 159 -6.63 2.21 -16.41
CA ALA A 159 -7.58 1.12 -16.50
C ALA A 159 -8.63 1.25 -15.38
N PRO A 160 -9.69 2.07 -15.56
CA PRO A 160 -10.65 2.38 -14.50
C PRO A 160 -11.35 1.16 -13.88
N GLU A 161 -11.55 0.11 -14.67
CA GLU A 161 -12.21 -1.14 -14.23
C GLU A 161 -11.25 -2.10 -13.49
N GLN A 162 -9.98 -1.78 -13.43
CA GLN A 162 -8.94 -2.65 -12.88
C GLN A 162 -8.33 -2.05 -11.62
N THR A 163 -8.89 -2.40 -10.46
CA THR A 163 -8.30 -2.07 -9.17
C THR A 163 -7.76 -3.33 -8.49
N LEU A 164 -6.86 -3.15 -7.54
CA LEU A 164 -6.40 -4.24 -6.67
C LEU A 164 -6.79 -3.96 -5.24
N GLU A 165 -7.37 -4.95 -4.60
CA GLU A 165 -7.62 -4.93 -3.18
C GLU A 165 -6.55 -5.72 -2.43
N VAL A 166 -6.01 -5.13 -1.39
CA VAL A 166 -5.03 -5.74 -0.49
C VAL A 166 -5.58 -5.75 0.92
N GLN A 167 -5.94 -6.93 1.40
CA GLN A 167 -6.35 -7.12 2.79
C GLN A 167 -5.16 -6.93 3.71
N LEU A 168 -5.31 -6.11 4.74
CA LEU A 168 -4.31 -5.85 5.76
C LEU A 168 -4.59 -6.63 7.03
N TYR A 169 -3.52 -7.16 7.62
CA TYR A 169 -3.53 -7.92 8.85
C TYR A 169 -2.58 -7.30 9.87
N TRP A 170 -3.05 -7.21 11.11
CA TRP A 170 -2.28 -6.78 12.26
C TRP A 170 -1.82 -7.99 13.06
N HIS A 171 -0.51 -8.16 13.17
CA HIS A 171 0.13 -9.21 13.95
C HIS A 171 0.74 -8.59 15.20
N PHE A 172 0.50 -9.19 16.36
CA PHE A 172 1.05 -8.74 17.64
C PHE A 172 1.24 -9.90 18.62
N TRP A 173 2.21 -9.79 19.51
CA TRP A 173 2.47 -10.84 20.49
C TRP A 173 1.32 -10.96 21.50
N ARG A 174 0.95 -12.20 21.84
CA ARG A 174 -0.14 -12.49 22.80
C ARG A 174 0.12 -11.94 24.19
N HIS A 175 1.37 -11.83 24.59
CA HIS A 175 1.81 -11.29 25.89
C HIS A 175 1.94 -9.76 25.91
N GLY A 176 1.55 -9.07 24.86
CA GLY A 176 1.59 -7.60 24.77
C GLY A 176 0.63 -6.86 25.71
N GLY A 177 -0.24 -7.59 26.41
CA GLY A 177 -1.15 -7.05 27.41
C GLY A 177 -2.25 -6.14 26.86
N GLY A 178 -2.95 -5.46 27.76
CA GLY A 178 -4.10 -4.61 27.43
C GLY A 178 -3.77 -3.43 26.51
N VAL A 179 -2.52 -2.96 26.49
CA VAL A 179 -2.08 -1.88 25.58
C VAL A 179 -2.20 -2.33 24.13
N MET A 180 -1.77 -3.55 23.80
CA MET A 180 -1.87 -4.08 22.44
C MET A 180 -3.32 -4.35 22.02
N ASP A 181 -4.18 -4.77 22.95
CA ASP A 181 -5.60 -4.94 22.67
C ASP A 181 -6.28 -3.59 22.37
N ARG A 182 -5.95 -2.52 23.13
CA ARG A 182 -6.47 -1.17 22.88
C ARG A 182 -5.94 -0.58 21.57
N LEU A 183 -4.64 -0.75 21.27
CA LEU A 183 -4.06 -0.34 20.00
C LEU A 183 -4.75 -1.06 18.82
N THR A 184 -4.99 -2.36 18.94
CA THR A 184 -5.71 -3.15 17.94
C THR A 184 -7.12 -2.58 17.69
N ASN A 185 -7.82 -2.18 18.75
CA ASN A 185 -9.15 -1.57 18.63
C ASN A 185 -9.09 -0.20 17.94
N ALA A 186 -8.09 0.63 18.25
CA ALA A 186 -7.89 1.93 17.60
C ALA A 186 -7.64 1.74 16.08
N LEU A 187 -6.81 0.80 15.71
CA LEU A 187 -6.54 0.47 14.29
C LEU A 187 -7.80 -0.01 13.56
N ARG A 188 -8.59 -0.89 14.18
CA ARG A 188 -9.84 -1.39 13.58
C ARG A 188 -10.88 -0.29 13.37
N SER A 189 -11.04 0.58 14.36
CA SER A 189 -12.00 1.69 14.27
C SER A 189 -11.64 2.66 13.14
N ALA A 190 -10.36 2.97 12.98
CA ALA A 190 -9.90 3.86 11.92
C ALA A 190 -10.05 3.24 10.52
N ALA A 191 -9.78 1.95 10.38
CA ALA A 191 -9.92 1.25 9.10
C ALA A 191 -11.38 1.18 8.63
N THR A 192 -12.34 1.01 9.56
CA THR A 192 -13.78 1.01 9.23
C THR A 192 -14.28 2.38 8.79
N LEU A 193 -13.77 3.47 9.36
CA LEU A 193 -14.12 4.83 8.97
C LEU A 193 -13.65 5.17 7.55
N ASN A 194 -12.51 4.62 7.16
CA ASN A 194 -11.93 4.86 5.82
C ASN A 194 -12.59 4.03 4.70
N SER A 195 -13.32 2.95 5.04
CA SER A 195 -14.07 2.14 4.06
C SER A 195 -15.42 2.75 3.68
N ASN A 196 -15.90 3.76 4.41
CA ASN A 196 -17.21 4.38 4.25
C ASN A 196 -17.16 5.82 3.70
N MET A 197 -15.99 6.34 3.33
CA MET A 197 -15.77 7.62 2.67
C MET A 197 -15.32 7.46 1.24
#